data_89419aac391e53cc230fed08b6477e16
#
_entry.id   89419aac391e53cc230fed08b6477e16
#
_cell.length_a   1.000
_cell.length_b   1.000
_cell.length_c   1.000
_cell.angle_alpha   90.00
_cell.angle_beta   90.00
_cell.angle_gamma   90.00
#
_symmetry.space_group_name_H-M   'P 1'
#
loop_
_entity.id
_entity.type
_entity.pdbx_description
1 polymer ?
#
loop_
_entity_poly.entity_id
_entity_poly.type
_entity_poly.pdbx_seq_one_letter_code
_entity_poly.pdbx_strand_id
1 'polypeptide(L)'
;MNSNYLKSSIFLLYSVVFNYSCAPTLKVLELTDSLEVNAKLLYEENFDDNLDAWQVEQMEGGSSILKDSKLEIDDVAGCTIWYKKELSGPIMIEYDTYIIDEGGANDRVSDMNCFWMATDVENPENLFAKSASRHGKFSNYDNLRLYYMGVGGHDNTKTRFRRYVGNGERPLLEEHDFTKNEYLLEPNKNYHIRIIAYNNLIQYYRNGVKMIDLYDDDPYTKGYFGFRTVKNHMTIDNFKVYRLKQ
;
A
#
# COMPACT_ATOMS: atom_id res chain seq x y z
N MET A 1 -9.91 52.92 -67.43
CA MET A 1 -10.68 52.02 -66.61
C MET A 1 -9.77 50.81 -66.25
N ASN A 2 -9.07 50.87 -65.10
CA ASN A 2 -8.19 49.79 -64.66
C ASN A 2 -8.87 49.04 -63.54
N SER A 3 -9.16 47.75 -63.80
CA SER A 3 -9.75 46.82 -62.77
C SER A 3 -8.61 46.09 -62.13
N ASN A 4 -8.41 46.36 -60.80
CA ASN A 4 -7.49 45.63 -59.95
C ASN A 4 -8.21 44.38 -59.33
N TYR A 5 -7.78 43.18 -59.72
CA TYR A 5 -8.21 41.93 -59.09
C TYR A 5 -7.32 41.67 -57.89
N LEU A 6 -7.93 41.71 -56.68
CA LEU A 6 -7.33 41.31 -55.42
C LEU A 6 -7.37 39.80 -55.36
N LYS A 7 -6.21 39.12 -55.40
CA LYS A 7 -6.11 37.67 -55.15
C LYS A 7 -6.03 37.43 -53.63
N SER A 8 -7.10 36.87 -53.08
CA SER A 8 -7.15 36.44 -51.66
C SER A 8 -6.53 35.06 -51.56
N SER A 9 -5.36 34.94 -50.91
CA SER A 9 -4.72 33.66 -50.61
C SER A 9 -5.22 33.14 -49.27
N ILE A 10 -5.99 32.05 -49.29
CA ILE A 10 -6.42 31.34 -48.09
C ILE A 10 -5.28 30.43 -47.62
N PHE A 11 -4.65 30.78 -46.52
CA PHE A 11 -3.71 29.88 -45.80
C PHE A 11 -4.49 28.88 -44.98
N LEU A 12 -4.50 27.63 -45.41
CA LEU A 12 -5.05 26.50 -44.61
C LEU A 12 -4.02 26.10 -43.56
N LEU A 13 -4.30 26.43 -42.30
CA LEU A 13 -3.46 26.00 -41.16
C LEU A 13 -3.80 24.55 -40.83
N TYR A 14 -2.92 23.61 -41.18
CA TYR A 14 -3.02 22.23 -40.72
C TYR A 14 -2.49 22.15 -39.29
N SER A 15 -3.38 22.01 -38.30
CA SER A 15 -3.03 21.65 -36.93
C SER A 15 -2.74 20.16 -36.85
N VAL A 16 -1.47 19.81 -36.73
CA VAL A 16 -1.03 18.43 -36.45
C VAL A 16 -1.26 18.17 -34.95
N VAL A 17 -2.29 17.43 -34.61
CA VAL A 17 -2.53 16.96 -33.26
C VAL A 17 -1.59 15.77 -33.00
N PHE A 18 -0.51 15.99 -32.27
CA PHE A 18 0.32 14.91 -31.73
C PHE A 18 -0.42 14.23 -30.62
N ASN A 19 -1.01 13.06 -30.88
CA ASN A 19 -1.45 12.15 -29.85
C ASN A 19 -0.22 11.53 -29.20
N TYR A 20 0.20 12.06 -28.05
CA TYR A 20 1.15 11.36 -27.18
C TYR A 20 0.45 10.15 -26.58
N SER A 21 0.59 9.00 -27.23
CA SER A 21 0.28 7.71 -26.59
C SER A 21 1.32 7.48 -25.50
N CYS A 22 0.95 7.71 -24.24
CA CYS A 22 1.77 7.33 -23.10
C CYS A 22 1.76 5.80 -23.05
N ALA A 23 2.74 5.15 -23.65
CA ALA A 23 2.93 3.73 -23.46
C ALA A 23 3.21 3.47 -21.97
N PRO A 24 2.55 2.50 -21.32
CA PRO A 24 2.81 2.19 -19.91
C PRO A 24 4.29 1.83 -19.75
N THR A 25 4.98 2.57 -18.90
CA THR A 25 6.40 2.32 -18.61
C THR A 25 6.51 0.97 -17.93
N LEU A 26 7.10 -0.01 -18.60
CA LEU A 26 7.45 -1.30 -18.00
C LEU A 26 8.66 -1.09 -17.10
N LYS A 27 8.53 -1.45 -15.83
CA LYS A 27 9.64 -1.45 -14.86
C LYS A 27 10.17 -2.88 -14.77
N VAL A 28 11.44 -3.07 -15.04
CA VAL A 28 12.12 -4.37 -14.88
C VAL A 28 12.60 -4.48 -13.44
N LEU A 29 12.36 -5.63 -12.81
CA LEU A 29 12.70 -5.91 -11.42
C LEU A 29 13.44 -7.25 -11.31
N GLU A 30 14.54 -7.24 -10.62
CA GLU A 30 15.26 -8.44 -10.17
C GLU A 30 14.70 -8.83 -8.79
N LEU A 31 13.99 -9.95 -8.71
CA LEU A 31 13.42 -10.46 -7.47
C LEU A 31 14.39 -11.36 -6.71
N THR A 32 15.19 -12.12 -7.46
CA THR A 32 16.31 -12.93 -6.96
C THR A 32 17.44 -12.90 -7.99
N ASP A 33 18.62 -13.42 -7.68
CA ASP A 33 19.77 -13.51 -8.59
C ASP A 33 19.46 -14.22 -9.92
N SER A 34 18.39 -15.00 -9.98
CA SER A 34 17.98 -15.79 -11.15
C SER A 34 16.57 -15.48 -11.66
N LEU A 35 15.86 -14.53 -11.05
CA LEU A 35 14.47 -14.22 -11.40
C LEU A 35 14.29 -12.72 -11.65
N GLU A 36 14.17 -12.37 -12.92
CA GLU A 36 13.80 -11.05 -13.39
C GLU A 36 12.34 -11.05 -13.88
N VAL A 37 11.61 -9.99 -13.59
CA VAL A 37 10.21 -9.83 -13.99
C VAL A 37 9.93 -8.42 -14.48
N ASN A 38 8.92 -8.31 -15.35
CA ASN A 38 8.36 -7.06 -15.80
C ASN A 38 7.19 -6.65 -14.89
N ALA A 39 7.20 -5.41 -14.41
CA ALA A 39 6.12 -4.83 -13.63
C ALA A 39 5.31 -3.85 -14.49
N LYS A 40 4.01 -4.14 -14.66
CA LYS A 40 3.05 -3.28 -15.36
C LYS A 40 2.12 -2.65 -14.34
N LEU A 41 2.02 -1.33 -14.31
CA LEU A 41 1.08 -0.61 -13.44
C LEU A 41 -0.36 -1.07 -13.70
N LEU A 42 -1.08 -1.42 -12.64
CA LEU A 42 -2.51 -1.77 -12.63
C LEU A 42 -3.37 -0.69 -12.01
N TYR A 43 -2.96 -0.20 -10.84
CA TYR A 43 -3.69 0.77 -10.04
C TYR A 43 -2.71 1.78 -9.44
N GLU A 44 -3.16 3.01 -9.36
CA GLU A 44 -2.46 4.12 -8.72
C GLU A 44 -3.46 4.95 -7.93
N GLU A 45 -3.03 5.43 -6.76
CA GLU A 45 -3.77 6.33 -5.89
C GLU A 45 -2.80 7.37 -5.31
N ASN A 46 -3.05 8.63 -5.62
CA ASN A 46 -2.24 9.77 -5.18
C ASN A 46 -2.94 10.59 -4.11
N PHE A 47 -4.15 10.16 -3.68
CA PHE A 47 -4.94 10.80 -2.63
C PHE A 47 -5.29 12.27 -2.90
N ASP A 48 -5.45 12.63 -4.18
CA ASP A 48 -5.76 14.01 -4.59
C ASP A 48 -7.24 14.36 -4.43
N ASP A 49 -8.17 13.40 -4.67
CA ASP A 49 -9.58 13.70 -4.87
C ASP A 49 -10.48 13.22 -3.71
N ASN A 50 -10.48 11.91 -3.41
CA ASN A 50 -11.40 11.30 -2.45
C ASN A 50 -10.86 9.96 -1.93
N LEU A 51 -11.55 9.36 -0.95
CA LEU A 51 -11.27 8.03 -0.40
C LEU A 51 -12.24 6.95 -0.89
N ASP A 52 -12.90 7.14 -2.02
CA ASP A 52 -13.93 6.22 -2.52
C ASP A 52 -13.40 4.81 -2.80
N ALA A 53 -12.12 4.69 -3.15
CA ALA A 53 -11.43 3.41 -3.35
C ALA A 53 -11.07 2.69 -2.03
N TRP A 54 -11.32 3.32 -0.87
CA TRP A 54 -10.89 2.86 0.43
C TRP A 54 -12.06 2.62 1.39
N GLN A 55 -11.94 1.59 2.23
CA GLN A 55 -12.83 1.32 3.35
C GLN A 55 -12.10 1.61 4.65
N VAL A 56 -12.54 2.63 5.36
CA VAL A 56 -11.99 2.99 6.67
C VAL A 56 -12.68 2.19 7.76
N GLU A 57 -11.89 1.52 8.58
CA GLU A 57 -12.27 0.87 9.84
C GLU A 57 -11.44 1.53 10.93
N GLN A 58 -12.03 2.47 11.67
CA GLN A 58 -11.32 3.29 12.66
C GLN A 58 -12.06 3.33 13.98
N MET A 59 -11.32 3.22 15.09
CA MET A 59 -11.87 3.40 16.44
C MET A 59 -12.23 4.87 16.67
N GLU A 60 -13.17 5.10 17.57
CA GLU A 60 -13.66 6.43 17.92
C GLU A 60 -12.51 7.34 18.40
N GLY A 61 -12.58 8.61 18.00
CA GLY A 61 -11.61 9.65 18.34
C GLY A 61 -10.45 9.82 17.38
N GLY A 62 -10.25 8.89 16.45
CA GLY A 62 -9.27 9.06 15.37
C GLY A 62 -9.86 9.71 14.12
N SER A 63 -9.00 10.09 13.17
CA SER A 63 -9.40 10.61 11.87
C SER A 63 -8.55 10.02 10.74
N SER A 64 -9.19 9.86 9.57
CA SER A 64 -8.54 9.45 8.33
C SER A 64 -9.09 10.35 7.23
N ILE A 65 -8.31 11.31 6.78
CA ILE A 65 -8.72 12.37 5.87
C ILE A 65 -7.71 12.58 4.75
N LEU A 66 -8.15 13.24 3.67
CA LEU A 66 -7.23 13.79 2.69
C LEU A 66 -6.75 15.16 3.16
N LYS A 67 -5.43 15.35 3.15
CA LYS A 67 -4.79 16.61 3.47
C LYS A 67 -3.48 16.74 2.69
N ASP A 68 -3.29 17.87 2.04
CA ASP A 68 -2.10 18.17 1.23
C ASP A 68 -1.79 17.07 0.20
N SER A 69 -2.84 16.58 -0.50
CA SER A 69 -2.76 15.49 -1.48
C SER A 69 -2.14 14.21 -0.91
N LYS A 70 -2.47 13.88 0.34
CA LYS A 70 -2.08 12.64 1.03
C LYS A 70 -3.22 12.13 1.89
N LEU A 71 -3.21 10.83 2.16
CA LEU A 71 -4.02 10.26 3.22
C LEU A 71 -3.32 10.52 4.55
N GLU A 72 -3.88 11.38 5.39
CA GLU A 72 -3.45 11.60 6.77
C GLU A 72 -4.27 10.71 7.71
N ILE A 73 -3.60 9.94 8.54
CA ILE A 73 -4.17 9.09 9.59
C ILE A 73 -3.69 9.63 10.92
N ASP A 74 -4.61 10.18 11.71
CA ASP A 74 -4.36 10.60 13.10
C ASP A 74 -5.17 9.66 14.01
N ASP A 75 -4.51 8.61 14.52
CA ASP A 75 -5.18 7.46 15.14
C ASP A 75 -4.96 7.41 16.65
N VAL A 76 -6.06 7.30 17.39
CA VAL A 76 -6.07 7.25 18.86
C VAL A 76 -5.82 5.84 19.42
N ALA A 77 -6.38 4.80 18.74
CA ALA A 77 -6.45 3.46 19.34
C ALA A 77 -6.43 2.30 18.32
N GLY A 78 -6.72 2.55 17.06
CA GLY A 78 -6.67 1.53 16.01
C GLY A 78 -7.42 1.94 14.76
N CYS A 79 -6.73 1.83 13.62
CA CYS A 79 -7.26 2.11 12.31
C CYS A 79 -6.77 1.08 11.29
N THR A 80 -7.66 0.63 10.41
CA THR A 80 -7.30 -0.10 9.19
C THR A 80 -8.00 0.55 8.01
N ILE A 81 -7.25 0.86 6.96
CA ILE A 81 -7.76 1.46 5.74
C ILE A 81 -7.51 0.49 4.60
N TRP A 82 -8.58 -0.17 4.16
CA TRP A 82 -8.55 -1.21 3.15
C TRP A 82 -8.73 -0.65 1.74
N TYR A 83 -7.87 -1.06 0.81
CA TYR A 83 -8.14 -0.88 -0.60
C TYR A 83 -9.28 -1.79 -1.04
N LYS A 84 -10.36 -1.24 -1.59
CA LYS A 84 -11.61 -1.99 -1.90
C LYS A 84 -11.48 -2.96 -3.07
N LYS A 85 -10.42 -2.90 -3.86
CA LYS A 85 -10.21 -3.88 -4.95
C LYS A 85 -9.47 -5.10 -4.44
N GLU A 86 -10.02 -6.28 -4.71
CA GLU A 86 -9.31 -7.53 -4.49
C GLU A 86 -8.10 -7.61 -5.45
N LEU A 87 -6.94 -7.89 -4.89
CA LEU A 87 -5.70 -8.10 -5.62
C LEU A 87 -5.48 -9.58 -5.82
N SER A 88 -4.95 -9.99 -6.97
CA SER A 88 -4.73 -11.40 -7.28
C SER A 88 -3.54 -11.64 -8.19
N GLY A 89 -2.92 -12.82 -8.04
CA GLY A 89 -1.78 -13.30 -8.81
C GLY A 89 -0.48 -12.55 -8.49
N PRO A 90 0.57 -12.73 -9.30
CA PRO A 90 1.85 -12.08 -9.07
C PRO A 90 1.72 -10.56 -9.14
N ILE A 91 1.96 -9.91 -8.00
CA ILE A 91 1.85 -8.45 -7.85
C ILE A 91 3.01 -7.86 -7.06
N MET A 92 3.23 -6.58 -7.29
CA MET A 92 4.01 -5.70 -6.43
C MET A 92 3.10 -4.55 -5.95
N ILE A 93 3.24 -4.18 -4.68
CA ILE A 93 2.62 -3.00 -4.09
C ILE A 93 3.73 -2.05 -3.67
N GLU A 94 3.61 -0.78 -4.01
CA GLU A 94 4.52 0.29 -3.54
C GLU A 94 3.69 1.42 -2.94
N TYR A 95 4.23 2.08 -1.91
CA TYR A 95 3.68 3.31 -1.34
C TYR A 95 4.74 4.06 -0.53
N ASP A 96 4.49 5.35 -0.32
CA ASP A 96 5.28 6.19 0.57
C ASP A 96 4.50 6.48 1.85
N THR A 97 5.21 6.56 2.98
CA THR A 97 4.62 6.91 4.27
C THR A 97 5.57 7.76 5.09
N TYR A 98 5.02 8.68 5.87
CA TYR A 98 5.77 9.57 6.75
C TYR A 98 5.20 9.49 8.16
N ILE A 99 6.06 9.26 9.14
CA ILE A 99 5.68 9.21 10.56
C ILE A 99 5.82 10.61 11.14
N ILE A 100 4.73 11.14 11.67
CA ILE A 100 4.68 12.47 12.28
C ILE A 100 4.94 12.35 13.79
N ASP A 101 5.93 13.11 14.28
CA ASP A 101 6.25 13.24 15.70
C ASP A 101 6.66 14.70 15.98
N GLU A 102 5.66 15.57 16.07
CA GLU A 102 5.80 17.02 16.21
C GLU A 102 5.14 17.54 17.49
N GLY A 103 4.74 16.63 18.39
CA GLY A 103 4.15 16.93 19.69
C GLY A 103 2.62 16.97 19.70
N GLY A 104 1.96 16.43 18.67
CA GLY A 104 0.52 16.18 18.64
C GLY A 104 0.10 15.09 19.63
N ALA A 105 -1.20 15.05 19.97
CA ALA A 105 -1.73 14.15 21.00
C ALA A 105 -1.53 12.65 20.64
N ASN A 106 -1.53 12.32 19.37
CA ASN A 106 -1.38 10.95 18.88
C ASN A 106 -0.06 10.72 18.15
N ASP A 107 0.81 11.73 18.12
CA ASP A 107 2.15 11.61 17.55
C ASP A 107 2.92 10.55 18.34
N ARG A 108 3.27 9.49 17.65
CA ARG A 108 3.97 8.35 18.24
C ARG A 108 4.72 7.61 17.15
N VAL A 109 6.00 7.44 17.34
CA VAL A 109 6.87 6.69 16.43
C VAL A 109 6.64 5.20 16.62
N SER A 110 5.55 4.67 16.05
CA SER A 110 5.16 3.27 16.19
C SER A 110 4.13 2.85 15.14
N ASP A 111 3.94 1.55 14.95
CA ASP A 111 2.80 0.94 14.27
C ASP A 111 2.55 1.39 12.82
N MET A 112 3.62 1.55 12.02
CA MET A 112 3.56 1.67 10.56
C MET A 112 3.35 0.29 9.95
N ASN A 113 2.13 -0.22 10.05
CA ASN A 113 1.84 -1.61 9.72
C ASN A 113 1.04 -1.72 8.41
N CYS A 114 1.06 -2.92 7.79
CA CYS A 114 0.18 -3.24 6.68
C CYS A 114 -0.24 -4.70 6.67
N PHE A 115 -1.38 -4.93 6.00
CA PHE A 115 -1.91 -6.25 5.64
C PHE A 115 -1.88 -6.40 4.12
N TRP A 116 -1.64 -7.61 3.62
CA TRP A 116 -1.88 -7.92 2.20
C TRP A 116 -2.35 -9.35 2.02
N MET A 117 -2.98 -9.61 0.86
CA MET A 117 -3.67 -10.87 0.55
C MET A 117 -4.69 -11.26 1.64
N ALA A 118 -5.35 -10.26 2.24
CA ALA A 118 -6.30 -10.48 3.31
C ALA A 118 -7.62 -11.06 2.82
N THR A 119 -8.09 -12.13 3.45
CA THR A 119 -9.41 -12.74 3.23
C THR A 119 -10.06 -13.07 4.57
N ASP A 120 -11.39 -13.01 4.62
CA ASP A 120 -12.17 -13.48 5.77
C ASP A 120 -12.58 -14.95 5.52
N VAL A 121 -12.11 -15.86 6.36
CA VAL A 121 -12.40 -17.31 6.19
C VAL A 121 -13.89 -17.65 6.37
N GLU A 122 -14.63 -16.81 7.10
CA GLU A 122 -16.08 -16.97 7.28
C GLU A 122 -16.90 -16.28 6.18
N ASN A 123 -16.30 -15.31 5.46
CA ASN A 123 -16.90 -14.58 4.35
C ASN A 123 -15.92 -14.43 3.20
N PRO A 124 -15.50 -15.53 2.55
CA PRO A 124 -14.40 -15.53 1.58
C PRO A 124 -14.66 -14.65 0.35
N GLU A 125 -15.91 -14.38 0.02
CA GLU A 125 -16.30 -13.53 -1.11
C GLU A 125 -16.44 -12.05 -0.75
N ASN A 126 -16.42 -11.70 0.55
CA ASN A 126 -16.63 -10.33 0.98
C ASN A 126 -15.94 -10.00 2.30
N LEU A 127 -14.69 -9.57 2.24
CA LEU A 127 -13.94 -9.10 3.41
C LEU A 127 -14.72 -8.03 4.21
N PHE A 128 -15.48 -7.17 3.52
CA PHE A 128 -16.14 -6.00 4.13
C PHE A 128 -17.46 -6.33 4.84
N ALA A 129 -17.97 -7.57 4.75
CA ALA A 129 -19.18 -7.97 5.47
C ALA A 129 -19.10 -7.70 6.99
N LYS A 130 -17.90 -7.77 7.56
CA LYS A 130 -17.64 -7.54 8.99
C LYS A 130 -16.92 -6.22 9.30
N SER A 131 -16.84 -5.28 8.35
CA SER A 131 -16.13 -4.00 8.52
C SER A 131 -16.62 -3.24 9.77
N ALA A 132 -17.92 -3.09 9.92
CA ALA A 132 -18.53 -2.39 11.06
C ALA A 132 -18.21 -3.05 12.42
N SER A 133 -18.05 -4.37 12.46
CA SER A 133 -17.72 -5.09 13.70
C SER A 133 -16.22 -5.08 14.01
N ARG A 134 -15.36 -5.01 12.97
CA ARG A 134 -13.90 -4.86 13.16
C ARG A 134 -13.54 -3.47 13.64
N HIS A 135 -14.15 -2.44 13.06
CA HIS A 135 -14.05 -1.00 13.39
C HIS A 135 -12.68 -0.54 13.93
N GLY A 136 -11.58 -1.06 13.38
CA GLY A 136 -10.21 -0.67 13.75
C GLY A 136 -9.62 -1.37 14.97
N LYS A 137 -10.37 -2.14 15.76
CA LYS A 137 -9.83 -2.83 16.93
C LYS A 137 -8.94 -4.01 16.53
N PHE A 138 -7.66 -3.97 16.91
CA PHE A 138 -6.63 -4.89 16.43
C PHE A 138 -6.98 -6.38 16.57
N SER A 139 -7.52 -6.80 17.74
CA SER A 139 -7.89 -8.20 17.98
C SER A 139 -9.03 -8.72 17.08
N ASN A 140 -9.78 -7.83 16.42
CA ASN A 140 -10.89 -8.23 15.55
C ASN A 140 -10.42 -8.64 14.15
N TYR A 141 -9.11 -8.60 13.89
CA TYR A 141 -8.47 -9.05 12.64
C TYR A 141 -7.79 -10.43 12.78
N ASP A 142 -7.75 -11.01 13.98
CA ASP A 142 -7.02 -12.24 14.24
C ASP A 142 -7.59 -13.45 13.48
N ASN A 143 -8.88 -13.42 13.14
CA ASN A 143 -9.54 -14.46 12.34
C ASN A 143 -9.44 -14.26 10.83
N LEU A 144 -8.72 -13.23 10.37
CA LEU A 144 -8.43 -13.08 8.94
C LEU A 144 -7.25 -13.97 8.54
N ARG A 145 -7.23 -14.37 7.28
CA ARG A 145 -6.12 -15.04 6.62
C ARG A 145 -5.36 -13.99 5.81
N LEU A 146 -4.10 -13.68 6.16
CA LEU A 146 -3.35 -12.58 5.56
C LEU A 146 -1.85 -12.67 5.89
N TYR A 147 -1.06 -11.89 5.17
CA TYR A 147 0.28 -11.51 5.59
C TYR A 147 0.23 -10.17 6.32
N TYR A 148 0.98 -10.06 7.39
CA TYR A 148 1.11 -8.86 8.22
C TYR A 148 2.56 -8.44 8.38
N MET A 149 2.85 -7.20 8.08
CA MET A 149 4.10 -6.55 8.49
C MET A 149 3.79 -5.47 9.51
N GLY A 150 4.28 -5.67 10.73
CA GLY A 150 4.20 -4.69 11.82
C GLY A 150 5.55 -4.03 12.01
N VAL A 151 5.66 -2.75 11.67
CA VAL A 151 6.90 -2.00 11.78
C VAL A 151 6.82 -1.04 12.96
N GLY A 152 7.80 -1.12 13.86
CA GLY A 152 7.86 -0.28 15.06
C GLY A 152 6.77 -0.58 16.09
N GLY A 153 6.24 -1.80 16.13
CA GLY A 153 5.28 -2.21 17.15
C GLY A 153 5.85 -2.20 18.56
N HIS A 154 4.98 -2.32 19.58
CA HIS A 154 5.36 -2.30 21.00
C HIS A 154 6.18 -1.05 21.39
N ASP A 155 5.66 0.13 21.10
CA ASP A 155 6.35 1.41 21.33
C ASP A 155 7.71 1.47 20.63
N ASN A 156 7.72 1.10 19.35
CA ASN A 156 8.89 1.10 18.48
C ASN A 156 10.06 0.25 18.99
N THR A 157 9.77 -0.89 19.60
CA THR A 157 10.80 -1.83 20.07
C THR A 157 10.92 -3.08 19.22
N LYS A 158 9.94 -3.31 18.31
CA LYS A 158 9.88 -4.52 17.47
C LYS A 158 9.32 -4.25 16.09
N THR A 159 9.89 -4.95 15.12
CA THR A 159 9.37 -5.07 13.77
C THR A 159 9.15 -6.54 13.46
N ARG A 160 7.95 -6.94 13.00
CA ARG A 160 7.55 -8.33 12.88
C ARG A 160 6.81 -8.62 11.59
N PHE A 161 7.18 -9.71 10.94
CA PHE A 161 6.36 -10.30 9.89
C PHE A 161 5.61 -11.51 10.44
N ARG A 162 4.32 -11.61 10.12
CA ARG A 162 3.46 -12.74 10.53
C ARG A 162 2.59 -13.21 9.38
N ARG A 163 2.29 -14.49 9.37
CA ARG A 163 1.28 -15.12 8.53
C ARG A 163 0.07 -15.46 9.39
N TYR A 164 -1.04 -14.73 9.26
CA TYR A 164 -2.30 -15.04 9.93
C TYR A 164 -2.99 -16.16 9.17
N VAL A 165 -3.46 -17.19 9.87
CA VAL A 165 -3.98 -18.42 9.25
C VAL A 165 -5.50 -18.54 9.30
N GLY A 166 -6.21 -17.53 9.84
CA GLY A 166 -7.67 -17.44 9.80
C GLY A 166 -8.39 -18.20 10.91
N ASN A 167 -7.69 -18.62 11.97
CA ASN A 167 -8.23 -19.34 13.12
C ASN A 167 -7.89 -18.67 14.46
N GLY A 168 -7.45 -17.39 14.43
CA GLY A 168 -6.96 -16.67 15.60
C GLY A 168 -5.45 -16.80 15.83
N GLU A 169 -4.79 -17.74 15.17
CA GLU A 169 -3.34 -17.91 15.30
C GLU A 169 -2.60 -16.94 14.34
N ARG A 170 -1.48 -16.42 14.87
CA ARG A 170 -0.62 -15.44 14.18
C ARG A 170 0.84 -15.88 14.25
N PRO A 171 1.22 -16.97 13.58
CA PRO A 171 2.57 -17.50 13.62
C PRO A 171 3.65 -16.43 13.40
N LEU A 172 4.70 -16.51 14.16
CA LEU A 172 5.89 -15.66 14.09
C LEU A 172 7.10 -16.56 14.12
N LEU A 173 7.91 -16.51 13.07
CA LEU A 173 9.21 -17.16 13.05
C LEU A 173 10.23 -16.29 13.77
N GLU A 174 11.25 -16.90 14.39
CA GLU A 174 12.28 -16.19 15.16
C GLU A 174 13.05 -15.18 14.28
N GLU A 175 13.39 -15.58 13.06
CA GLU A 175 14.05 -14.75 12.06
C GLU A 175 13.20 -13.56 11.56
N HIS A 176 11.90 -13.54 11.88
CA HIS A 176 10.96 -12.47 11.55
C HIS A 176 10.57 -11.58 12.75
N ASP A 177 11.27 -11.70 13.89
CA ASP A 177 11.12 -10.83 15.08
C ASP A 177 12.35 -9.93 15.24
N PHE A 178 12.33 -8.78 14.59
CA PHE A 178 13.45 -7.85 14.54
C PHE A 178 13.39 -6.86 15.71
N THR A 179 14.51 -6.71 16.42
CA THR A 179 14.63 -5.81 17.59
C THR A 179 15.78 -4.82 17.48
N LYS A 180 16.63 -4.94 16.46
CA LYS A 180 17.76 -4.01 16.27
C LYS A 180 17.24 -2.67 15.74
N ASN A 181 17.92 -1.59 16.11
CA ASN A 181 17.57 -0.22 15.74
C ASN A 181 17.38 0.00 14.24
N GLU A 182 18.16 -0.67 13.39
CA GLU A 182 18.05 -0.58 11.94
C GLU A 182 16.69 -1.01 11.39
N TYR A 183 15.91 -1.80 12.14
CA TYR A 183 14.56 -2.25 11.78
C TYR A 183 13.45 -1.40 12.40
N LEU A 184 13.79 -0.50 13.31
CA LEU A 184 12.84 0.38 14.00
C LEU A 184 12.54 1.63 13.18
N LEU A 185 11.57 2.42 13.62
CA LEU A 185 11.18 3.67 12.99
C LEU A 185 11.99 4.84 13.57
N GLU A 186 12.15 5.86 12.76
CA GLU A 186 12.68 7.16 13.17
C GLU A 186 11.56 8.21 13.05
N PRO A 187 11.50 9.20 13.96
CA PRO A 187 10.52 10.28 13.90
C PRO A 187 10.74 11.15 12.65
N ASN A 188 9.67 11.69 12.10
CA ASN A 188 9.68 12.67 11.03
C ASN A 188 10.50 12.21 9.80
N LYS A 189 10.32 10.92 9.44
CA LYS A 189 11.04 10.29 8.35
C LYS A 189 10.10 9.70 7.31
N ASN A 190 10.45 9.87 6.04
CA ASN A 190 9.80 9.20 4.92
C ASN A 190 10.32 7.76 4.78
N TYR A 191 9.39 6.85 4.49
CA TYR A 191 9.66 5.46 4.16
C TYR A 191 9.01 5.11 2.83
N HIS A 192 9.78 4.54 1.92
CA HIS A 192 9.28 3.91 0.72
C HIS A 192 9.14 2.42 0.96
N ILE A 193 7.94 1.89 0.80
CA ILE A 193 7.62 0.49 1.01
C ILE A 193 7.39 -0.20 -0.33
N ARG A 194 7.94 -1.40 -0.47
CA ARG A 194 7.66 -2.30 -1.58
C ARG A 194 7.36 -3.69 -1.05
N ILE A 195 6.27 -4.27 -1.53
CA ILE A 195 5.82 -5.63 -1.21
C ILE A 195 5.76 -6.42 -2.49
N ILE A 196 6.37 -7.62 -2.50
CA ILE A 196 6.30 -8.57 -3.59
C ILE A 196 5.50 -9.79 -3.13
N ALA A 197 4.51 -10.18 -3.93
CA ALA A 197 3.82 -11.46 -3.83
C ALA A 197 3.88 -12.11 -5.22
N TYR A 198 4.91 -12.93 -5.45
CA TYR A 198 5.17 -13.57 -6.73
C TYR A 198 5.19 -15.09 -6.58
N ASN A 199 4.10 -15.74 -6.98
CA ASN A 199 3.91 -17.18 -6.75
C ASN A 199 4.06 -17.52 -5.26
N ASN A 200 5.09 -18.26 -4.88
CA ASN A 200 5.43 -18.61 -3.50
C ASN A 200 6.46 -17.66 -2.85
N LEU A 201 6.99 -16.68 -3.59
CA LEU A 201 7.97 -15.71 -3.10
C LEU A 201 7.25 -14.50 -2.49
N ILE A 202 7.48 -14.25 -1.20
CA ILE A 202 6.94 -13.13 -0.44
C ILE A 202 8.10 -12.28 0.04
N GLN A 203 8.15 -11.01 -0.40
CA GLN A 203 9.21 -10.08 -0.01
C GLN A 203 8.63 -8.77 0.49
N TYR A 204 9.30 -8.17 1.48
CA TYR A 204 9.01 -6.83 1.96
C TYR A 204 10.29 -6.00 2.01
N TYR A 205 10.23 -4.81 1.43
CA TYR A 205 11.34 -3.86 1.40
C TYR A 205 10.94 -2.55 2.06
N ARG A 206 11.87 -1.95 2.78
CA ARG A 206 11.77 -0.58 3.31
C ARG A 206 12.99 0.22 2.84
N ASN A 207 12.76 1.32 2.12
CA ASN A 207 13.81 2.16 1.53
C ASN A 207 14.83 1.35 0.70
N GLY A 208 14.36 0.37 -0.08
CA GLY A 208 15.20 -0.50 -0.91
C GLY A 208 15.92 -1.63 -0.16
N VAL A 209 15.88 -1.65 1.18
CA VAL A 209 16.44 -2.75 1.98
C VAL A 209 15.41 -3.87 2.12
N LYS A 210 15.77 -5.08 1.70
CA LYS A 210 14.95 -6.28 1.82
C LYS A 210 14.93 -6.74 3.28
N MET A 211 13.77 -6.66 3.92
CA MET A 211 13.56 -7.06 5.32
C MET A 211 12.99 -8.48 5.43
N ILE A 212 12.16 -8.88 4.47
CA ILE A 212 11.57 -10.22 4.39
C ILE A 212 11.88 -10.81 3.03
N ASP A 213 12.26 -12.08 3.02
CA ASP A 213 12.54 -12.91 1.85
C ASP A 213 12.09 -14.34 2.16
N LEU A 214 10.81 -14.61 1.96
CA LEU A 214 10.18 -15.87 2.35
C LEU A 214 9.67 -16.63 1.12
N TYR A 215 9.96 -17.93 1.07
CA TYR A 215 9.25 -18.87 0.22
C TYR A 215 8.16 -19.56 1.05
N ASP A 216 6.90 -19.25 0.75
CA ASP A 216 5.73 -19.84 1.40
C ASP A 216 5.22 -21.03 0.54
N ASP A 217 5.20 -22.23 1.12
CA ASP A 217 4.78 -23.44 0.40
C ASP A 217 3.25 -23.48 0.13
N ASP A 218 2.47 -22.67 0.89
CA ASP A 218 1.01 -22.50 0.71
C ASP A 218 0.65 -21.01 0.64
N PRO A 219 1.06 -20.30 -0.44
CA PRO A 219 0.99 -18.84 -0.49
C PRO A 219 -0.45 -18.34 -0.63
N TYR A 220 -0.71 -17.18 -0.03
CA TYR A 220 -1.95 -16.45 -0.28
C TYR A 220 -1.81 -15.68 -1.60
N THR A 221 -2.57 -16.09 -2.61
CA THR A 221 -2.44 -15.59 -3.98
C THR A 221 -3.49 -14.55 -4.39
N LYS A 222 -4.48 -14.30 -3.51
CA LYS A 222 -5.52 -13.28 -3.69
C LYS A 222 -5.97 -12.73 -2.35
N GLY A 223 -6.50 -11.51 -2.35
CA GLY A 223 -7.07 -10.85 -1.19
C GLY A 223 -6.87 -9.35 -1.23
N TYR A 224 -7.14 -8.70 -0.12
CA TYR A 224 -7.15 -7.24 -0.02
C TYR A 224 -5.86 -6.73 0.63
N PHE A 225 -5.52 -5.48 0.28
CA PHE A 225 -4.45 -4.73 0.95
C PHE A 225 -5.06 -3.73 1.95
N GLY A 226 -4.39 -3.51 3.09
CA GLY A 226 -4.79 -2.50 4.06
C GLY A 226 -3.61 -1.88 4.80
N PHE A 227 -3.61 -0.55 4.94
CA PHE A 227 -2.79 0.16 5.91
C PHE A 227 -3.34 -0.11 7.30
N ARG A 228 -2.45 -0.29 8.28
CA ARG A 228 -2.85 -0.60 9.65
C ARG A 228 -2.01 0.16 10.66
N THR A 229 -2.67 0.79 11.65
CA THR A 229 -1.97 1.45 12.76
C THR A 229 -2.68 1.28 14.09
N VAL A 230 -1.99 1.60 15.19
CA VAL A 230 -2.53 1.66 16.56
C VAL A 230 -1.87 2.84 17.27
N LYS A 231 -2.64 3.87 17.54
CA LYS A 231 -2.18 5.16 18.10
C LYS A 231 -0.91 5.66 17.41
N ASN A 232 -1.12 6.38 16.32
CA ASN A 232 -0.03 6.86 15.47
C ASN A 232 -0.55 8.02 14.63
N HIS A 233 0.33 8.95 14.26
CA HIS A 233 0.05 10.00 13.31
C HIS A 233 0.98 9.83 12.10
N MET A 234 0.42 9.58 10.92
CA MET A 234 1.20 9.35 9.71
C MET A 234 0.48 9.81 8.46
N THR A 235 1.24 10.03 7.39
CA THR A 235 0.68 10.21 6.05
C THR A 235 1.07 9.08 5.13
N ILE A 236 0.19 8.81 4.15
CA ILE A 236 0.40 7.83 3.06
C ILE A 236 0.24 8.55 1.74
N ASP A 237 1.07 8.18 0.77
CA ASP A 237 1.06 8.74 -0.59
C ASP A 237 1.56 7.71 -1.62
N ASN A 238 1.39 8.02 -2.90
CA ASN A 238 1.96 7.26 -4.03
C ASN A 238 1.66 5.76 -4.01
N PHE A 239 0.46 5.37 -3.59
CA PHE A 239 0.08 3.96 -3.59
C PHE A 239 -0.06 3.42 -5.00
N LYS A 240 0.67 2.34 -5.31
CA LYS A 240 0.71 1.71 -6.63
C LYS A 240 0.65 0.20 -6.53
N VAL A 241 -0.09 -0.40 -7.43
CA VAL A 241 -0.13 -1.86 -7.59
C VAL A 241 0.30 -2.22 -9.01
N TYR A 242 1.21 -3.15 -9.14
CA TYR A 242 1.72 -3.63 -10.42
C TYR A 242 1.43 -5.12 -10.60
N ARG A 243 1.13 -5.51 -11.83
CA ARG A 243 1.18 -6.91 -12.27
C ARG A 243 2.61 -7.29 -12.59
N LEU A 244 3.07 -8.41 -12.02
CA LEU A 244 4.37 -8.97 -12.34
C LEU A 244 4.24 -10.09 -13.37
N LYS A 245 5.14 -10.10 -14.35
CA LYS A 245 5.25 -11.16 -15.37
C LYS A 245 6.72 -11.38 -15.70
N GLN A 246 7.10 -12.63 -15.83
CA GLN A 246 8.38 -13.05 -16.42
C GLN A 246 8.40 -12.81 -17.91
#